data_54f0e689a68aea8d02986612aa8c47e0
#
_entry.id   54f0e689a68aea8d02986612aa8c47e0
#
_cell.length_a   1.000
_cell.length_b   1.000
_cell.length_c   1.000
_cell.angle_alpha   90.00
_cell.angle_beta   90.00
_cell.angle_gamma   90.00
#
_symmetry.space_group_name_H-M   'P 1'
#
loop_
_entity.id
_entity.type
_entity.pdbx_description
1 polymer ?
#
loop_
_entity_poly.entity_id
_entity_poly.type
_entity_poly.pdbx_seq_one_letter_code
_entity_poly.pdbx_strand_id
1 'polypeptide(L)'
;MVNLKAIAPNGRTGLCGIINATPDSFSDGGRYNTVETALAQARKLIAEGAHMLDIGGESTRPGSHFVAIQEEIERVVPVIEAIRQESDILISVDTWKSEVAAAALAAGADIINDITGLLGDEKMAEIATEYGAPVIVMFNPVMARPQHASSKIFPEFGFAPTFSKEELSLFAELPIAELMWKCFEKSLKVAENAGLSRDNIMLDP
;
A
#
# COMPACT_ATOMS: atom_id res chain seq x y z
N MET A 1 -3.98 -6.38 -17.95
CA MET A 1 -2.77 -5.81 -17.32
C MET A 1 -2.98 -4.30 -17.23
N VAL A 2 -3.05 -3.78 -16.02
CA VAL A 2 -3.26 -2.34 -15.77
C VAL A 2 -1.99 -1.59 -16.18
N ASN A 3 -2.16 -0.47 -16.87
CA ASN A 3 -1.03 0.39 -17.23
C ASN A 3 -0.97 1.56 -16.23
N LEU A 4 0.13 1.70 -15.49
CA LEU A 4 0.35 2.80 -14.54
C LEU A 4 0.16 4.21 -15.17
N LYS A 5 0.34 4.34 -16.49
CA LYS A 5 0.01 5.58 -17.21
C LYS A 5 -1.47 5.96 -17.16
N ALA A 6 -2.36 5.01 -16.84
CA ALA A 6 -3.78 5.29 -16.66
C ALA A 6 -4.07 6.11 -15.40
N ILE A 7 -3.18 6.08 -14.40
CA ILE A 7 -3.28 6.90 -13.18
C ILE A 7 -3.12 8.39 -13.49
N ALA A 8 -2.29 8.72 -14.51
CA ALA A 8 -2.01 10.09 -14.93
C ALA A 8 -2.34 10.29 -16.43
N PRO A 9 -3.60 10.25 -16.82
CA PRO A 9 -3.98 10.31 -18.23
C PRO A 9 -3.52 11.61 -18.88
N ASN A 10 -2.97 11.51 -20.08
CA ASN A 10 -2.52 12.65 -20.89
C ASN A 10 -1.40 13.49 -20.25
N GLY A 11 -0.57 12.90 -19.39
CA GLY A 11 0.53 13.61 -18.73
C GLY A 11 0.10 14.63 -17.67
N ARG A 12 -1.16 14.55 -17.22
CA ARG A 12 -1.68 15.33 -16.09
C ARG A 12 -1.45 14.60 -14.78
N THR A 13 -1.48 15.35 -13.67
CA THR A 13 -1.44 14.76 -12.32
C THR A 13 -2.66 13.87 -12.11
N GLY A 14 -2.45 12.62 -11.74
CA GLY A 14 -3.50 11.72 -11.30
C GLY A 14 -3.96 12.09 -9.88
N LEU A 15 -5.26 11.98 -9.63
CA LEU A 15 -5.83 12.19 -8.30
C LEU A 15 -6.18 10.84 -7.70
N CYS A 16 -5.64 10.54 -6.52
CA CYS A 16 -5.93 9.35 -5.74
C CYS A 16 -6.85 9.71 -4.56
N GLY A 17 -8.01 9.08 -4.49
CA GLY A 17 -8.94 9.21 -3.37
C GLY A 17 -8.67 8.13 -2.32
N ILE A 18 -8.49 8.50 -1.05
CA ILE A 18 -8.18 7.57 0.04
C ILE A 18 -9.46 7.16 0.76
N ILE A 19 -9.61 5.85 0.98
CA ILE A 19 -10.72 5.24 1.73
C ILE A 19 -10.14 4.32 2.81
N ASN A 20 -10.28 4.73 4.07
CA ASN A 20 -9.83 3.91 5.19
C ASN A 20 -11.00 3.02 5.67
N ALA A 21 -10.91 1.72 5.42
CA ALA A 21 -11.87 0.73 5.88
C ALA A 21 -11.59 0.28 7.32
N THR A 22 -11.36 1.24 8.23
CA THR A 22 -11.07 0.98 9.65
C THR A 22 -12.29 1.27 10.52
N PRO A 23 -12.50 0.52 11.64
CA PRO A 23 -13.64 0.74 12.53
C PRO A 23 -13.74 2.16 13.09
N ASP A 24 -12.61 2.81 13.35
CA ASP A 24 -12.56 4.17 13.90
C ASP A 24 -12.97 5.25 12.88
N SER A 25 -12.94 4.93 11.60
CA SER A 25 -13.35 5.87 10.55
C SER A 25 -14.87 5.97 10.43
N PHE A 26 -15.62 5.06 11.05
CA PHE A 26 -17.06 4.90 10.89
C PHE A 26 -17.71 4.49 12.22
N SER A 27 -17.51 5.30 13.27
CA SER A 27 -18.11 5.09 14.58
C SER A 27 -19.62 5.09 14.48
N ASP A 28 -20.28 3.97 14.68
CA ASP A 28 -21.65 3.77 15.21
C ASP A 28 -22.44 2.57 14.66
N GLY A 29 -21.91 1.62 13.86
CA GLY A 29 -22.86 0.64 13.37
C GLY A 29 -22.38 -0.61 12.60
N GLY A 30 -21.38 -1.34 13.06
CA GLY A 30 -21.12 -2.71 12.55
C GLY A 30 -20.59 -2.81 11.09
N ARG A 31 -20.19 -4.02 10.65
CA ARG A 31 -19.53 -4.28 9.34
C ARG A 31 -20.30 -3.78 8.11
N TYR A 32 -21.63 -3.90 8.10
CA TYR A 32 -22.46 -3.45 6.96
C TYR A 32 -22.43 -1.93 6.78
N ASN A 33 -22.41 -1.18 7.88
CA ASN A 33 -22.35 0.28 7.84
C ASN A 33 -21.00 0.76 7.28
N THR A 34 -19.93 0.01 7.50
CA THR A 34 -18.60 0.32 7.00
C THR A 34 -18.52 0.25 5.48
N VAL A 35 -19.08 -0.80 4.86
CA VAL A 35 -19.08 -0.98 3.39
C VAL A 35 -19.94 0.08 2.71
N GLU A 36 -21.15 0.34 3.22
CA GLU A 36 -22.02 1.38 2.66
C GLU A 36 -21.41 2.77 2.74
N THR A 37 -20.76 3.09 3.87
CA THR A 37 -20.11 4.39 4.07
C THR A 37 -18.87 4.52 3.16
N ALA A 38 -18.07 3.46 3.03
CA ALA A 38 -16.94 3.42 2.11
C ALA A 38 -17.38 3.58 0.65
N LEU A 39 -18.47 2.92 0.26
CA LEU A 39 -19.06 3.04 -1.08
C LEU A 39 -19.60 4.44 -1.35
N ALA A 40 -20.26 5.06 -0.39
CA ALA A 40 -20.71 6.45 -0.50
C ALA A 40 -19.53 7.42 -0.67
N GLN A 41 -18.43 7.20 0.08
CA GLN A 41 -17.19 7.97 -0.07
C GLN A 41 -16.54 7.73 -1.43
N ALA A 42 -16.52 6.50 -1.92
CA ALA A 42 -16.02 6.17 -3.26
C ALA A 42 -16.75 6.93 -4.35
N ARG A 43 -18.10 6.90 -4.33
CA ARG A 43 -18.94 7.63 -5.29
C ARG A 43 -18.66 9.14 -5.26
N LYS A 44 -18.49 9.71 -4.07
CA LYS A 44 -18.13 11.11 -3.89
C LYS A 44 -16.78 11.45 -4.51
N LEU A 45 -15.73 10.67 -4.18
CA LEU A 45 -14.38 10.90 -4.71
C LEU A 45 -14.33 10.77 -6.23
N ILE A 46 -15.05 9.78 -6.80
CA ILE A 46 -15.17 9.62 -8.26
C ILE A 46 -15.83 10.84 -8.89
N ALA A 47 -16.93 11.33 -8.30
CA ALA A 47 -17.62 12.51 -8.79
C ALA A 47 -16.78 13.79 -8.69
N GLU A 48 -15.87 13.86 -7.71
CA GLU A 48 -14.91 14.96 -7.53
C GLU A 48 -13.67 14.83 -8.45
N GLY A 49 -13.57 13.76 -9.24
CA GLY A 49 -12.55 13.58 -10.27
C GLY A 49 -11.37 12.70 -9.87
N ALA A 50 -11.53 11.83 -8.88
CA ALA A 50 -10.52 10.82 -8.58
C ALA A 50 -10.29 9.91 -9.81
N HIS A 51 -9.02 9.59 -10.08
CA HIS A 51 -8.60 8.66 -11.13
C HIS A 51 -8.33 7.26 -10.58
N MET A 52 -8.07 7.17 -9.28
CA MET A 52 -7.81 5.95 -8.53
C MET A 52 -8.38 6.08 -7.13
N LEU A 53 -8.79 4.96 -6.53
CA LEU A 53 -9.13 4.87 -5.11
C LEU A 53 -8.09 3.98 -4.42
N ASP A 54 -7.64 4.42 -3.23
CA ASP A 54 -6.69 3.68 -2.40
C ASP A 54 -7.40 3.17 -1.15
N ILE A 55 -7.49 1.84 -1.01
CA ILE A 55 -8.29 1.18 0.02
C ILE A 55 -7.36 0.59 1.08
N GLY A 56 -7.41 1.12 2.30
CA GLY A 56 -6.60 0.64 3.41
C GLY A 56 -7.44 0.05 4.55
N GLY A 57 -7.02 -1.11 5.07
CA GLY A 57 -7.66 -1.81 6.19
C GLY A 57 -6.93 -1.64 7.53
N GLU A 58 -5.69 -1.18 7.50
CA GLU A 58 -4.85 -0.92 8.66
C GLU A 58 -4.40 0.54 8.68
N SER A 59 -4.46 1.16 9.85
CA SER A 59 -3.91 2.52 10.01
C SER A 59 -2.43 2.44 10.34
N THR A 60 -1.62 3.19 9.62
CA THR A 60 -0.17 3.29 9.84
C THR A 60 0.21 4.57 10.61
N ARG A 61 -0.78 5.30 11.14
CA ARG A 61 -0.56 6.54 11.90
C ARG A 61 0.03 6.26 13.27
N PRO A 62 0.73 7.24 13.88
CA PRO A 62 1.16 7.13 15.27
C PRO A 62 0.01 6.75 16.19
N GLY A 63 0.23 5.74 17.05
CA GLY A 63 -0.76 5.24 17.99
C GLY A 63 -1.75 4.22 17.44
N SER A 64 -1.65 3.84 16.18
CA SER A 64 -2.42 2.71 15.63
C SER A 64 -1.88 1.37 16.13
N HIS A 65 -2.68 0.32 15.95
CA HIS A 65 -2.33 -1.04 16.35
C HIS A 65 -2.24 -1.94 15.11
N PHE A 66 -1.40 -2.94 15.20
CA PHE A 66 -1.31 -4.01 14.21
C PHE A 66 -2.66 -4.69 14.04
N VAL A 67 -3.07 -4.89 12.79
CA VAL A 67 -4.28 -5.60 12.40
C VAL A 67 -3.91 -6.98 11.89
N ALA A 68 -4.58 -8.02 12.37
CA ALA A 68 -4.34 -9.38 11.88
C ALA A 68 -4.73 -9.50 10.40
N ILE A 69 -4.01 -10.36 9.65
CA ILE A 69 -4.21 -10.56 8.21
C ILE A 69 -5.68 -10.82 7.87
N GLN A 70 -6.30 -11.78 8.56
CA GLN A 70 -7.69 -12.13 8.32
C GLN A 70 -8.66 -10.97 8.59
N GLU A 71 -8.39 -10.18 9.62
CA GLU A 71 -9.20 -9.02 9.95
C GLU A 71 -9.05 -7.92 8.90
N GLU A 72 -7.85 -7.70 8.39
CA GLU A 72 -7.60 -6.73 7.32
C GLU A 72 -8.29 -7.15 6.02
N ILE A 73 -8.21 -8.43 5.64
CA ILE A 73 -8.96 -8.99 4.50
C ILE A 73 -10.47 -8.74 4.65
N GLU A 74 -11.03 -9.01 5.84
CA GLU A 74 -12.45 -8.80 6.12
C GLU A 74 -12.88 -7.33 6.07
N ARG A 75 -11.94 -6.40 6.19
CA ARG A 75 -12.19 -4.96 6.06
C ARG A 75 -12.13 -4.50 4.61
N VAL A 76 -11.09 -4.91 3.85
CA VAL A 76 -10.84 -4.36 2.51
C VAL A 76 -11.61 -5.06 1.40
N VAL A 77 -11.71 -6.39 1.44
CA VAL A 77 -12.31 -7.18 0.36
C VAL A 77 -13.77 -6.80 0.09
N PRO A 78 -14.68 -6.71 1.09
CA PRO A 78 -16.07 -6.34 0.83
C PRO A 78 -16.22 -4.93 0.25
N VAL A 79 -15.33 -4.00 0.61
CA VAL A 79 -15.33 -2.63 0.07
C VAL A 79 -14.90 -2.64 -1.39
N ILE A 80 -13.83 -3.37 -1.72
CA ILE A 80 -13.33 -3.51 -3.10
C ILE A 80 -14.40 -4.13 -4.00
N GLU A 81 -15.02 -5.23 -3.58
CA GLU A 81 -16.09 -5.90 -4.32
C GLU A 81 -17.29 -4.97 -4.55
N ALA A 82 -17.73 -4.22 -3.53
CA ALA A 82 -18.83 -3.29 -3.65
C ALA A 82 -18.54 -2.16 -4.65
N ILE A 83 -17.34 -1.57 -4.61
CA ILE A 83 -16.92 -0.54 -5.56
C ILE A 83 -16.85 -1.11 -6.98
N ARG A 84 -16.31 -2.32 -7.14
CA ARG A 84 -16.13 -2.96 -8.45
C ARG A 84 -17.46 -3.31 -9.13
N GLN A 85 -18.53 -3.54 -8.37
CA GLN A 85 -19.87 -3.73 -8.90
C GLN A 85 -20.46 -2.47 -9.57
N GLU A 86 -19.95 -1.29 -9.23
CA GLU A 86 -20.49 -0.01 -9.69
C GLU A 86 -19.54 0.78 -10.59
N SER A 87 -18.24 0.47 -10.59
CA SER A 87 -17.23 1.31 -11.23
C SER A 87 -16.01 0.51 -11.69
N ASP A 88 -15.50 0.89 -12.87
CA ASP A 88 -14.23 0.43 -13.41
C ASP A 88 -13.04 1.33 -13.01
N ILE A 89 -13.21 2.20 -12.00
CA ILE A 89 -12.13 3.05 -11.50
C ILE A 89 -10.95 2.19 -11.04
N LEU A 90 -9.73 2.68 -11.20
CA LEU A 90 -8.56 2.00 -10.65
C LEU A 90 -8.64 1.91 -9.13
N ILE A 91 -8.36 0.74 -8.59
CA ILE A 91 -8.33 0.49 -7.14
C ILE A 91 -6.93 0.02 -6.75
N SER A 92 -6.29 0.75 -5.84
CA SER A 92 -5.12 0.23 -5.11
C SER A 92 -5.53 -0.30 -3.74
N VAL A 93 -4.85 -1.32 -3.28
CA VAL A 93 -4.94 -1.79 -1.88
C VAL A 93 -3.70 -1.32 -1.13
N ASP A 94 -3.93 -0.53 -0.07
CA ASP A 94 -2.87 -0.08 0.85
C ASP A 94 -2.63 -1.16 1.90
N THR A 95 -1.61 -1.97 1.64
CA THR A 95 -1.19 -3.06 2.54
C THR A 95 0.26 -3.46 2.29
N TRP A 96 0.94 -3.87 3.35
CA TRP A 96 2.28 -4.44 3.31
C TRP A 96 2.28 -5.97 3.50
N LYS A 97 1.09 -6.60 3.57
CA LYS A 97 0.89 -8.04 3.80
C LYS A 97 0.50 -8.73 2.51
N SER A 98 1.30 -9.67 2.06
CA SER A 98 1.12 -10.37 0.79
C SER A 98 -0.22 -11.12 0.68
N GLU A 99 -0.68 -11.72 1.77
CA GLU A 99 -1.98 -12.44 1.79
C GLU A 99 -3.17 -11.47 1.65
N VAL A 100 -3.07 -10.26 2.23
CA VAL A 100 -4.09 -9.22 2.06
C VAL A 100 -4.09 -8.73 0.62
N ALA A 101 -2.90 -8.46 0.06
CA ALA A 101 -2.76 -8.06 -1.33
C ALA A 101 -3.35 -9.09 -2.29
N ALA A 102 -3.06 -10.38 -2.10
CA ALA A 102 -3.62 -11.46 -2.91
C ALA A 102 -5.15 -11.50 -2.84
N ALA A 103 -5.74 -11.41 -1.64
CA ALA A 103 -7.19 -11.39 -1.47
C ALA A 103 -7.84 -10.16 -2.11
N ALA A 104 -7.24 -8.99 -1.98
CA ALA A 104 -7.71 -7.75 -2.58
C ALA A 104 -7.65 -7.78 -4.11
N LEU A 105 -6.56 -8.29 -4.70
CA LEU A 105 -6.43 -8.47 -6.14
C LEU A 105 -7.46 -9.47 -6.69
N ALA A 106 -7.69 -10.57 -5.98
CA ALA A 106 -8.74 -11.53 -6.33
C ALA A 106 -10.14 -10.92 -6.27
N ALA A 107 -10.37 -9.96 -5.37
CA ALA A 107 -11.63 -9.21 -5.24
C ALA A 107 -11.81 -8.09 -6.27
N GLY A 108 -10.78 -7.79 -7.06
CA GLY A 108 -10.84 -6.80 -8.14
C GLY A 108 -10.02 -5.54 -7.91
N ALA A 109 -9.09 -5.49 -6.95
CA ALA A 109 -8.06 -4.45 -6.91
C ALA A 109 -7.13 -4.57 -8.12
N ASP A 110 -6.57 -3.46 -8.55
CA ASP A 110 -5.71 -3.36 -9.73
C ASP A 110 -4.24 -3.19 -9.38
N ILE A 111 -3.94 -2.58 -8.25
CA ILE A 111 -2.62 -2.07 -7.87
C ILE A 111 -2.38 -2.40 -6.40
N ILE A 112 -1.14 -2.71 -6.04
CA ILE A 112 -0.70 -2.80 -4.65
C ILE A 112 -0.03 -1.47 -4.27
N ASN A 113 -0.44 -0.86 -3.15
CA ASN A 113 0.26 0.26 -2.54
C ASN A 113 0.97 -0.26 -1.28
N ASP A 114 2.30 -0.45 -1.36
CA ASP A 114 3.08 -1.06 -0.30
C ASP A 114 3.97 -0.04 0.40
N ILE A 115 3.57 0.35 1.62
CA ILE A 115 4.30 1.29 2.47
C ILE A 115 5.68 0.79 2.91
N THR A 116 5.98 -0.48 2.71
CA THR A 116 7.30 -1.06 3.03
C THR A 116 8.21 -1.15 1.82
N GLY A 117 7.68 -0.84 0.63
CA GLY A 117 8.43 -0.86 -0.61
C GLY A 117 8.96 -2.23 -1.00
N LEU A 118 8.16 -3.27 -0.87
CA LEU A 118 8.52 -4.69 -1.10
C LEU A 118 9.56 -5.24 -0.11
N LEU A 119 9.77 -4.56 1.00
CA LEU A 119 10.82 -4.94 1.96
C LEU A 119 10.25 -5.50 3.27
N GLY A 120 8.94 -5.42 3.50
CA GLY A 120 8.27 -5.86 4.73
C GLY A 120 7.80 -7.31 4.69
N ASP A 121 7.43 -7.81 3.54
CA ASP A 121 6.96 -9.17 3.31
C ASP A 121 7.65 -9.78 2.10
N GLU A 122 8.38 -10.89 2.31
CA GLU A 122 9.19 -11.55 1.28
C GLU A 122 8.36 -12.05 0.08
N LYS A 123 7.05 -12.30 0.27
CA LYS A 123 6.16 -12.81 -0.77
C LYS A 123 5.46 -11.71 -1.58
N MET A 124 5.53 -10.45 -1.15
CA MET A 124 4.78 -9.37 -1.80
C MET A 124 5.12 -9.23 -3.29
N ALA A 125 6.41 -9.27 -3.63
CA ALA A 125 6.85 -9.17 -5.02
C ALA A 125 6.43 -10.37 -5.88
N GLU A 126 6.37 -11.58 -5.29
CA GLU A 126 5.89 -12.78 -5.96
C GLU A 126 4.39 -12.69 -6.25
N ILE A 127 3.59 -12.24 -5.28
CA ILE A 127 2.14 -12.01 -5.46
C ILE A 127 1.89 -10.96 -6.54
N ALA A 128 2.60 -9.84 -6.51
CA ALA A 128 2.49 -8.82 -7.55
C ALA A 128 2.77 -9.39 -8.96
N THR A 129 3.79 -10.24 -9.06
CA THR A 129 4.16 -10.91 -10.32
C THR A 129 3.12 -11.91 -10.77
N GLU A 130 2.61 -12.75 -9.86
CA GLU A 130 1.59 -13.77 -10.13
C GLU A 130 0.30 -13.15 -10.71
N TYR A 131 -0.16 -12.07 -10.10
CA TYR A 131 -1.36 -11.34 -10.56
C TYR A 131 -1.08 -10.36 -11.70
N GLY A 132 0.19 -10.12 -12.05
CA GLY A 132 0.57 -9.08 -13.01
C GLY A 132 0.20 -7.66 -12.54
N ALA A 133 0.10 -7.47 -11.23
CA ALA A 133 -0.32 -6.22 -10.63
C ALA A 133 0.84 -5.23 -10.52
N PRO A 134 0.64 -3.96 -10.89
CA PRO A 134 1.58 -2.90 -10.58
C PRO A 134 1.70 -2.66 -9.08
N VAL A 135 2.86 -2.14 -8.65
CA VAL A 135 3.13 -1.82 -7.25
C VAL A 135 3.59 -0.37 -7.11
N ILE A 136 2.98 0.33 -6.16
CA ILE A 136 3.50 1.59 -5.62
C ILE A 136 4.46 1.23 -4.49
N VAL A 137 5.73 1.54 -4.69
CA VAL A 137 6.85 1.20 -3.82
C VAL A 137 7.22 2.44 -3.03
N MET A 138 6.79 2.50 -1.76
CA MET A 138 7.05 3.66 -0.91
C MET A 138 8.43 3.57 -0.23
N PHE A 139 9.11 4.70 -0.11
CA PHE A 139 10.25 4.84 0.78
C PHE A 139 9.82 4.95 2.23
N ASN A 140 10.15 3.95 3.06
CA ASN A 140 9.84 3.96 4.48
C ASN A 140 11.07 4.23 5.36
N PRO A 141 11.27 5.47 5.81
CA PRO A 141 12.42 5.81 6.66
C PRO A 141 12.37 5.14 8.05
N VAL A 142 11.20 4.72 8.51
CA VAL A 142 11.03 4.02 9.81
C VAL A 142 11.77 2.69 9.80
N MET A 143 11.67 1.93 8.70
CA MET A 143 12.38 0.66 8.54
C MET A 143 13.89 0.85 8.43
N ALA A 144 14.31 1.89 7.72
CA ALA A 144 15.72 2.18 7.48
C ALA A 144 16.44 2.82 8.68
N ARG A 145 15.69 3.50 9.55
CA ARG A 145 16.19 4.18 10.77
C ARG A 145 15.31 3.90 11.99
N PRO A 146 15.17 2.64 12.43
CA PRO A 146 14.24 2.28 13.52
C PRO A 146 14.60 2.94 14.87
N GLN A 147 15.88 3.30 15.08
CA GLN A 147 16.34 3.96 16.30
C GLN A 147 16.18 5.48 16.29
N HIS A 148 15.85 6.08 15.14
CA HIS A 148 15.63 7.52 15.06
C HIS A 148 14.41 7.95 15.88
N ALA A 149 14.46 9.11 16.51
CA ALA A 149 13.39 9.60 17.40
C ALA A 149 12.02 9.68 16.69
N SER A 150 12.01 10.12 15.42
CA SER A 150 10.79 10.19 14.64
C SER A 150 10.22 8.82 14.25
N SER A 151 11.03 7.76 14.26
CA SER A 151 10.54 6.41 13.97
C SER A 151 9.82 5.76 15.15
N LYS A 152 10.17 6.18 16.37
CA LYS A 152 9.63 5.59 17.63
C LYS A 152 8.16 5.96 17.91
N ILE A 153 7.59 6.91 17.17
CA ILE A 153 6.18 7.29 17.31
C ILE A 153 5.24 6.40 16.48
N PHE A 154 5.79 5.63 15.54
CA PHE A 154 5.03 4.71 14.70
C PHE A 154 4.84 3.36 15.40
N PRO A 155 3.80 2.61 15.06
CA PRO A 155 3.58 1.27 15.62
C PRO A 155 4.71 0.32 15.22
N GLU A 156 4.91 -0.72 16.04
CA GLU A 156 5.76 -1.85 15.67
C GLU A 156 4.99 -2.73 14.68
N PHE A 157 5.36 -2.68 13.41
CA PHE A 157 4.69 -3.43 12.35
C PHE A 157 5.08 -4.91 12.28
N GLY A 158 6.04 -5.34 13.08
CA GLY A 158 6.48 -6.74 13.10
C GLY A 158 7.20 -7.18 11.83
N PHE A 159 7.70 -6.25 11.02
CA PHE A 159 8.49 -6.57 9.83
C PHE A 159 9.68 -7.47 10.17
N ALA A 160 9.95 -8.43 9.30
CA ALA A 160 11.22 -9.15 9.35
C ALA A 160 12.39 -8.15 9.25
N PRO A 161 13.55 -8.44 9.89
CA PRO A 161 14.73 -7.59 9.74
C PRO A 161 15.17 -7.53 8.28
N THR A 162 14.86 -6.43 7.62
CA THR A 162 15.09 -6.23 6.18
C THR A 162 16.51 -5.76 5.88
N PHE A 163 17.10 -5.06 6.84
CA PHE A 163 18.44 -4.50 6.72
C PHE A 163 19.39 -5.13 7.73
N SER A 164 20.64 -5.40 7.30
CA SER A 164 21.68 -5.87 8.18
C SER A 164 22.09 -4.79 9.20
N LYS A 165 22.77 -5.18 10.26
CA LYS A 165 23.28 -4.23 11.26
C LYS A 165 24.25 -3.22 10.64
N GLU A 166 25.03 -3.65 9.65
CA GLU A 166 25.99 -2.86 8.89
C GLU A 166 25.26 -1.84 8.02
N GLU A 167 24.17 -2.26 7.33
CA GLU A 167 23.32 -1.36 6.54
C GLU A 167 22.67 -0.30 7.45
N LEU A 168 22.07 -0.71 8.57
CA LEU A 168 21.42 0.22 9.50
C LEU A 168 22.41 1.23 10.10
N SER A 169 23.65 0.80 10.38
CA SER A 169 24.71 1.69 10.87
C SER A 169 25.09 2.74 9.82
N LEU A 170 25.24 2.32 8.56
CA LEU A 170 25.49 3.22 7.44
C LEU A 170 24.32 4.20 7.24
N PHE A 171 23.09 3.70 7.27
CA PHE A 171 21.87 4.46 7.02
C PHE A 171 21.61 5.56 8.06
N ALA A 172 22.10 5.35 9.30
CA ALA A 172 21.96 6.35 10.36
C ALA A 172 22.61 7.70 9.99
N GLU A 173 23.71 7.67 9.25
CA GLU A 173 24.54 8.83 8.92
C GLU A 173 24.26 9.42 7.51
N LEU A 174 23.54 8.70 6.64
CA LEU A 174 23.30 9.18 5.28
C LEU A 174 22.35 10.39 5.23
N PRO A 175 22.53 11.33 4.30
CA PRO A 175 21.47 12.28 3.95
C PRO A 175 20.21 11.55 3.51
N ILE A 176 19.02 12.11 3.82
CA ILE A 176 17.74 11.42 3.58
C ILE A 176 17.53 11.02 2.12
N ALA A 177 17.96 11.87 1.18
CA ALA A 177 17.86 11.57 -0.25
C ALA A 177 18.73 10.38 -0.67
N GLU A 178 19.95 10.28 -0.12
CA GLU A 178 20.83 9.12 -0.39
C GLU A 178 20.27 7.84 0.22
N LEU A 179 19.73 7.92 1.44
CA LEU A 179 19.05 6.82 2.10
C LEU A 179 17.88 6.32 1.27
N MET A 180 17.02 7.23 0.81
CA MET A 180 15.87 6.92 -0.04
C MET A 180 16.31 6.12 -1.28
N TRP A 181 17.33 6.59 -1.99
CA TRP A 181 17.84 5.88 -3.17
C TRP A 181 18.37 4.49 -2.83
N LYS A 182 19.06 4.32 -1.69
CA LYS A 182 19.54 3.01 -1.23
C LYS A 182 18.37 2.05 -0.96
N CYS A 183 17.29 2.53 -0.36
CA CYS A 183 16.10 1.75 -0.13
C CYS A 183 15.44 1.35 -1.46
N PHE A 184 15.25 2.29 -2.39
CA PHE A 184 14.71 1.98 -3.71
C PHE A 184 15.57 1.02 -4.52
N GLU A 185 16.91 1.14 -4.50
CA GLU A 185 17.81 0.16 -5.12
C GLU A 185 17.53 -1.26 -4.60
N LYS A 186 17.34 -1.41 -3.28
CA LYS A 186 17.03 -2.70 -2.66
C LYS A 186 15.65 -3.20 -3.06
N SER A 187 14.62 -2.35 -3.02
CA SER A 187 13.26 -2.67 -3.46
C SER A 187 13.20 -3.11 -4.92
N LEU A 188 13.88 -2.38 -5.81
CA LEU A 188 13.97 -2.72 -7.23
C LEU A 188 14.69 -4.06 -7.45
N LYS A 189 15.68 -4.39 -6.61
CA LYS A 189 16.36 -5.68 -6.67
C LYS A 189 15.44 -6.83 -6.25
N VAL A 190 14.62 -6.63 -5.21
CA VAL A 190 13.58 -7.60 -4.79
C VAL A 190 12.59 -7.82 -5.93
N ALA A 191 12.08 -6.75 -6.52
CA ALA A 191 11.14 -6.80 -7.65
C ALA A 191 11.73 -7.56 -8.85
N GLU A 192 12.97 -7.24 -9.23
CA GLU A 192 13.69 -7.89 -10.34
C GLU A 192 13.86 -9.39 -10.10
N ASN A 193 14.24 -9.79 -8.88
CA ASN A 193 14.43 -11.19 -8.51
C ASN A 193 13.11 -11.99 -8.56
N ALA A 194 11.97 -11.35 -8.26
CA ALA A 194 10.63 -11.93 -8.38
C ALA A 194 10.07 -11.90 -9.81
N GLY A 195 10.77 -11.28 -10.77
CA GLY A 195 10.30 -11.15 -12.16
C GLY A 195 9.31 -10.02 -12.41
N LEU A 196 9.13 -9.11 -11.44
CA LEU A 196 8.27 -7.95 -11.61
C LEU A 196 8.92 -6.92 -12.55
N SER A 197 8.20 -6.54 -13.61
CA SER A 197 8.69 -5.57 -14.58
C SER A 197 8.81 -4.17 -13.96
N ARG A 198 9.86 -3.43 -14.32
CA ARG A 198 10.02 -2.03 -13.93
C ARG A 198 8.88 -1.12 -14.42
N ASP A 199 8.24 -1.48 -15.53
CA ASP A 199 7.06 -0.76 -16.05
C ASP A 199 5.83 -0.89 -15.14
N ASN A 200 5.85 -1.87 -14.23
CA ASN A 200 4.82 -2.10 -13.21
C ASN A 200 5.19 -1.53 -11.83
N ILE A 201 6.20 -0.67 -11.75
CA ILE A 201 6.64 -0.07 -10.49
C ILE A 201 6.48 1.45 -10.55
N MET A 202 5.83 2.00 -9.53
CA MET A 202 5.80 3.43 -9.24
C MET A 202 6.56 3.67 -7.94
N LEU A 203 7.54 4.57 -7.94
CA LEU A 203 8.26 4.96 -6.73
C LEU A 203 7.53 6.11 -6.05
N ASP A 204 7.35 5.98 -4.73
CA ASP A 204 6.76 7.00 -3.85
C ASP A 204 7.83 7.43 -2.82
N PRO A 205 8.46 8.63 -3.02
CA PRO A 205 9.55 9.13 -2.20
C PRO A 205 9.13 9.70 -0.84
#